data_fd2319a66bc0c4777930a02226b9c312
#
_entry.id   fd2319a66bc0c4777930a02226b9c312
#
_cell.length_a   1.000
_cell.length_b   1.000
_cell.length_c   1.000
_cell.angle_alpha   90.00
_cell.angle_beta   90.00
_cell.angle_gamma   90.00
#
_symmetry.space_group_name_H-M   'P 1'
#
loop_
_entity.id
_entity.type
_entity.pdbx_description
1 polymer ?
#
loop_
_entity_poly.entity_id
_entity_poly.type
_entity_poly.pdbx_seq_one_letter_code
_entity_poly.pdbx_strand_id
1 'polypeptide(L)'
;HREYIEAGSHAIKTNTFAANIDNYNGDEAQLKAVLEAGWKNAELAANDSDTYVFADIGHIQATEDVNVAVKYKKNAEIFLELGAENFLLETLSNYRGIAETAEYIKSVNPDAFVLVSFAVFPDGYTKEGELGEELLSAADECKWIDAIGINCVSGPHHMFSYFKSLKKFSKPF
;
A
#
# COMPACT_ATOMS: atom_id res chain seq x y z
N HIS A 1 10.60 14.08 -3.11
CA HIS A 1 10.56 13.79 -1.68
C HIS A 1 10.97 15.00 -0.84
N ARG A 2 12.14 15.59 -1.06
CA ARG A 2 12.65 16.72 -0.24
C ARG A 2 11.69 17.89 -0.16
N GLU A 3 11.14 18.33 -1.28
CA GLU A 3 10.17 19.43 -1.31
C GLU A 3 8.92 19.16 -0.44
N TYR A 4 8.46 17.91 -0.38
CA TYR A 4 7.36 17.52 0.51
C TYR A 4 7.76 17.56 1.99
N ILE A 5 8.97 17.12 2.30
CA ILE A 5 9.50 17.17 3.67
C ILE A 5 9.68 18.63 4.11
N GLU A 6 10.26 19.47 3.25
CA GLU A 6 10.40 20.92 3.48
C GLU A 6 9.05 21.63 3.64
N ALA A 7 8.00 21.13 2.97
CA ALA A 7 6.63 21.60 3.13
C ALA A 7 5.92 21.08 4.41
N GLY A 8 6.59 20.24 5.21
CA GLY A 8 6.10 19.75 6.51
C GLY A 8 5.50 18.35 6.48
N SER A 9 5.77 17.53 5.45
CA SER A 9 5.34 16.13 5.45
C SER A 9 6.08 15.32 6.51
N HIS A 10 5.34 14.63 7.37
CA HIS A 10 5.89 13.70 8.38
C HIS A 10 6.04 12.27 7.84
N ALA A 11 5.51 11.99 6.67
CA ALA A 11 5.66 10.73 5.98
C ALA A 11 5.82 10.94 4.48
N ILE A 12 6.68 10.14 3.87
CA ILE A 12 6.82 10.02 2.42
C ILE A 12 6.72 8.56 2.03
N LYS A 13 6.38 8.30 0.79
CA LYS A 13 6.37 6.94 0.24
C LYS A 13 7.42 6.81 -0.86
N THR A 14 7.89 5.61 -1.11
CA THR A 14 8.75 5.30 -2.24
C THR A 14 7.99 5.54 -3.55
N ASN A 15 8.70 5.88 -4.62
CA ASN A 15 8.08 6.07 -5.95
C ASN A 15 8.05 4.73 -6.70
N THR A 16 7.36 3.72 -6.12
CA THR A 16 7.35 2.34 -6.60
C THR A 16 5.95 1.78 -6.85
N PHE A 17 4.93 2.63 -6.87
CA PHE A 17 3.53 2.26 -7.06
C PHE A 17 3.29 1.24 -8.19
N ALA A 18 3.90 1.45 -9.36
CA ALA A 18 3.73 0.58 -10.52
C ALA A 18 4.75 -0.57 -10.58
N ALA A 19 5.65 -0.69 -9.60
CA ALA A 19 6.69 -1.71 -9.63
C ALA A 19 6.12 -3.05 -9.16
N ASN A 20 5.85 -3.94 -10.10
CA ASN A 20 5.48 -5.33 -9.84
C ASN A 20 6.02 -6.23 -10.97
N ILE A 21 6.10 -7.52 -10.71
CA ILE A 21 6.76 -8.48 -11.60
C ILE A 21 6.14 -8.53 -13.01
N ASP A 22 4.84 -8.29 -13.13
CA ASP A 22 4.16 -8.32 -14.44
C ASP A 22 4.60 -7.15 -15.32
N ASN A 23 4.82 -5.96 -14.73
CA ASN A 23 5.27 -4.77 -15.46
C ASN A 23 6.71 -4.89 -15.97
N TYR A 24 7.45 -5.88 -15.48
CA TYR A 24 8.82 -6.20 -15.92
C TYR A 24 8.91 -7.54 -16.65
N ASN A 25 7.79 -8.07 -17.18
CA ASN A 25 7.74 -9.32 -17.94
C ASN A 25 8.39 -10.51 -17.22
N GLY A 26 8.31 -10.58 -15.90
CA GLY A 26 8.91 -11.63 -15.09
C GLY A 26 10.39 -11.42 -14.75
N ASP A 27 10.99 -10.28 -15.12
CA ASP A 27 12.39 -9.97 -14.78
C ASP A 27 12.52 -9.54 -13.31
N GLU A 28 12.83 -10.50 -12.44
CA GLU A 28 13.02 -10.27 -11.01
C GLU A 28 14.19 -9.34 -10.70
N ALA A 29 15.26 -9.38 -11.50
CA ALA A 29 16.42 -8.53 -11.27
C ALA A 29 16.09 -7.07 -11.56
N GLN A 30 15.32 -6.80 -12.61
CA GLN A 30 14.85 -5.46 -12.91
C GLN A 30 13.87 -4.95 -11.85
N LEU A 31 12.92 -5.77 -11.41
CA LEU A 31 12.00 -5.42 -10.31
C LEU A 31 12.79 -5.04 -9.05
N LYS A 32 13.74 -5.90 -8.63
CA LYS A 32 14.57 -5.65 -7.46
C LYS A 32 15.33 -4.33 -7.59
N ALA A 33 15.99 -4.09 -8.70
CA ALA A 33 16.75 -2.85 -8.93
C ALA A 33 15.88 -1.58 -8.84
N VAL A 34 14.64 -1.63 -9.33
CA VAL A 34 13.70 -0.48 -9.24
C VAL A 34 13.23 -0.26 -7.81
N LEU A 35 12.87 -1.32 -7.07
CA LEU A 35 12.45 -1.21 -5.67
C LEU A 35 13.59 -0.70 -4.79
N GLU A 36 14.82 -1.21 -4.95
CA GLU A 36 16.01 -0.75 -4.27
C GLU A 36 16.30 0.74 -4.53
N ALA A 37 16.22 1.17 -5.80
CA ALA A 37 16.44 2.56 -6.16
C ALA A 37 15.36 3.49 -5.56
N GLY A 38 14.10 3.07 -5.62
CA GLY A 38 12.97 3.80 -5.02
C GLY A 38 13.12 3.96 -3.51
N TRP A 39 13.47 2.88 -2.81
CA TRP A 39 13.74 2.88 -1.38
C TRP A 39 14.89 3.82 -1.01
N LYS A 40 16.06 3.62 -1.64
CA LYS A 40 17.25 4.43 -1.40
C LYS A 40 17.00 5.93 -1.62
N ASN A 41 16.26 6.30 -2.66
CA ASN A 41 15.94 7.69 -2.93
C ASN A 41 15.06 8.32 -1.84
N ALA A 42 14.11 7.55 -1.30
CA ALA A 42 13.25 8.01 -0.22
C ALA A 42 14.03 8.13 1.10
N GLU A 43 14.84 7.13 1.45
CA GLU A 43 15.72 7.18 2.64
C GLU A 43 16.69 8.37 2.58
N LEU A 44 17.36 8.59 1.45
CA LEU A 44 18.27 9.73 1.27
C LEU A 44 17.55 11.08 1.40
N ALA A 45 16.27 11.15 1.06
CA ALA A 45 15.49 12.35 1.25
C ALA A 45 15.09 12.57 2.71
N ALA A 46 14.82 11.50 3.45
CA ALA A 46 14.38 11.53 4.84
C ALA A 46 15.54 11.59 5.88
N ASN A 47 16.77 11.31 5.45
CA ASN A 47 17.93 11.04 6.33
C ASN A 47 18.17 12.05 7.45
N ASP A 48 17.88 13.32 7.24
CA ASP A 48 18.11 14.38 8.22
C ASP A 48 16.79 14.92 8.82
N SER A 49 15.75 14.09 8.84
CA SER A 49 14.40 14.48 9.30
C SER A 49 13.72 13.36 10.08
N ASP A 50 12.73 13.71 10.90
CA ASP A 50 11.85 12.76 11.59
C ASP A 50 10.73 12.25 10.66
N THR A 51 11.03 12.06 9.38
CA THR A 51 10.05 11.67 8.36
C THR A 51 10.03 10.16 8.18
N TYR A 52 8.86 9.56 8.31
CA TYR A 52 8.66 8.13 8.05
C TYR A 52 8.71 7.83 6.54
N VAL A 53 9.39 6.74 6.16
CA VAL A 53 9.40 6.24 4.79
C VAL A 53 8.51 5.02 4.70
N PHE A 54 7.55 5.07 3.77
CA PHE A 54 6.66 3.95 3.47
C PHE A 54 7.10 3.24 2.19
N ALA A 55 7.24 1.93 2.27
CA ALA A 55 7.38 1.05 1.11
C ALA A 55 6.04 1.00 0.37
N ASP A 56 5.99 1.61 -0.82
CA ASP A 56 4.77 1.78 -1.61
C ASP A 56 4.57 0.60 -2.56
N ILE A 57 3.48 -0.13 -2.38
CA ILE A 57 3.08 -1.29 -3.17
C ILE A 57 1.67 -1.01 -3.73
N GLY A 58 1.60 -0.72 -5.03
CA GLY A 58 0.33 -0.47 -5.70
C GLY A 58 -0.44 -1.74 -6.02
N HIS A 59 -1.66 -1.56 -6.54
CA HIS A 59 -2.53 -2.66 -6.94
C HIS A 59 -1.88 -3.56 -8.00
N ILE A 60 -1.84 -4.86 -7.74
CA ILE A 60 -1.39 -5.90 -8.69
C ILE A 60 -2.62 -6.65 -9.17
N GLN A 61 -2.81 -6.70 -10.50
CA GLN A 61 -3.97 -7.37 -11.09
C GLN A 61 -3.93 -8.87 -10.83
N ALA A 62 -5.00 -9.41 -10.27
CA ALA A 62 -5.16 -10.86 -10.14
C ALA A 62 -5.43 -11.45 -11.54
N THR A 63 -4.76 -12.56 -11.85
CA THR A 63 -5.03 -13.41 -13.01
C THR A 63 -5.55 -14.76 -12.53
N GLU A 64 -6.34 -15.47 -13.34
CA GLU A 64 -6.95 -16.74 -12.93
C GLU A 64 -5.93 -17.82 -12.54
N ASP A 65 -4.74 -17.77 -13.13
CA ASP A 65 -3.72 -18.83 -13.02
C ASP A 65 -2.67 -18.61 -11.93
N VAL A 66 -2.63 -17.43 -11.29
CA VAL A 66 -1.57 -17.09 -10.32
C VAL A 66 -2.15 -16.52 -9.04
N ASN A 67 -1.75 -17.09 -7.91
CA ASN A 67 -2.04 -16.51 -6.60
C ASN A 67 -1.36 -15.14 -6.48
N VAL A 68 -2.14 -14.06 -6.57
CA VAL A 68 -1.64 -12.67 -6.53
C VAL A 68 -0.88 -12.35 -5.24
N ALA A 69 -1.15 -13.06 -4.13
CA ALA A 69 -0.40 -12.91 -2.88
C ALA A 69 1.10 -13.17 -3.06
N VAL A 70 1.49 -14.07 -3.96
CA VAL A 70 2.90 -14.36 -4.25
C VAL A 70 3.60 -13.11 -4.82
N LYS A 71 2.90 -12.39 -5.71
CA LYS A 71 3.44 -11.17 -6.33
C LYS A 71 3.59 -10.04 -5.32
N TYR A 72 2.57 -9.82 -4.48
CA TYR A 72 2.65 -8.84 -3.39
C TYR A 72 3.76 -9.17 -2.39
N LYS A 73 3.85 -10.44 -1.97
CA LYS A 73 4.90 -10.92 -1.05
C LYS A 73 6.29 -10.72 -1.62
N LYS A 74 6.47 -10.88 -2.93
CA LYS A 74 7.76 -10.63 -3.60
C LYS A 74 8.23 -9.18 -3.42
N ASN A 75 7.32 -8.21 -3.61
CA ASN A 75 7.66 -6.81 -3.36
C ASN A 75 7.94 -6.55 -1.87
N ALA A 76 7.10 -7.09 -1.00
CA ALA A 76 7.26 -6.94 0.45
C ALA A 76 8.59 -7.54 0.95
N GLU A 77 9.00 -8.71 0.43
CA GLU A 77 10.27 -9.38 0.73
C GLU A 77 11.46 -8.48 0.43
N ILE A 78 11.49 -7.88 -0.77
CA ILE A 78 12.57 -6.97 -1.18
C ILE A 78 12.63 -5.77 -0.24
N PHE A 79 11.51 -5.15 0.10
CA PHE A 79 11.50 -4.02 1.02
C PHE A 79 11.90 -4.42 2.46
N LEU A 80 11.50 -5.61 2.93
CA LEU A 80 11.94 -6.14 4.23
C LEU A 80 13.47 -6.36 4.26
N GLU A 81 14.05 -6.91 3.17
CA GLU A 81 15.51 -7.02 3.02
C GLU A 81 16.23 -5.67 3.08
N LEU A 82 15.58 -4.59 2.62
CA LEU A 82 16.09 -3.22 2.66
C LEU A 82 15.88 -2.53 4.02
N GLY A 83 15.23 -3.19 4.96
CA GLY A 83 14.96 -2.66 6.30
C GLY A 83 13.69 -1.81 6.39
N ALA A 84 12.74 -1.95 5.49
CA ALA A 84 11.48 -1.22 5.58
C ALA A 84 10.67 -1.63 6.83
N GLU A 85 10.20 -0.63 7.57
CA GLU A 85 9.36 -0.77 8.76
C GLU A 85 7.92 -0.34 8.51
N ASN A 86 7.68 0.50 7.49
CA ASN A 86 6.34 0.99 7.16
C ASN A 86 5.97 0.58 5.73
N PHE A 87 4.80 0.00 5.58
CA PHE A 87 4.28 -0.51 4.30
C PHE A 87 2.96 0.17 3.96
N LEU A 88 2.83 0.58 2.71
CA LEU A 88 1.59 1.11 2.14
C LEU A 88 1.18 0.24 0.96
N LEU A 89 0.09 -0.50 1.11
CA LEU A 89 -0.58 -1.18 0.00
C LEU A 89 -1.72 -0.28 -0.47
N GLU A 90 -1.53 0.39 -1.62
CA GLU A 90 -2.44 1.47 -2.01
C GLU A 90 -3.18 1.27 -3.33
N THR A 91 -4.25 2.05 -3.48
CA THR A 91 -5.06 2.12 -4.72
C THR A 91 -5.63 0.74 -5.09
N LEU A 92 -5.93 -0.05 -4.07
CA LEU A 92 -6.42 -1.40 -4.24
C LEU A 92 -7.86 -1.40 -4.77
N SER A 93 -8.19 -2.35 -5.65
CA SER A 93 -9.53 -2.53 -6.21
C SER A 93 -10.24 -3.76 -5.68
N ASN A 94 -9.52 -4.64 -4.98
CA ASN A 94 -10.01 -5.83 -4.31
C ASN A 94 -9.13 -6.15 -3.10
N TYR A 95 -9.49 -7.19 -2.33
CA TYR A 95 -8.77 -7.59 -1.12
C TYR A 95 -7.87 -8.82 -1.33
N ARG A 96 -7.76 -9.34 -2.58
CA ARG A 96 -7.06 -10.59 -2.88
C ARG A 96 -5.56 -10.48 -2.61
N GLY A 97 -5.06 -11.38 -1.77
CA GLY A 97 -3.65 -11.46 -1.41
C GLY A 97 -3.18 -10.41 -0.39
N ILE A 98 -4.05 -9.51 0.05
CA ILE A 98 -3.69 -8.41 0.95
C ILE A 98 -3.47 -8.91 2.39
N ALA A 99 -4.40 -9.70 2.92
CA ALA A 99 -4.26 -10.27 4.26
C ALA A 99 -3.03 -11.17 4.38
N GLU A 100 -2.80 -12.03 3.39
CA GLU A 100 -1.64 -12.92 3.34
C GLU A 100 -0.32 -12.16 3.22
N THR A 101 -0.33 -11.01 2.54
CA THR A 101 0.85 -10.15 2.44
C THR A 101 1.12 -9.42 3.75
N ALA A 102 0.09 -8.88 4.39
CA ALA A 102 0.21 -8.24 5.69
C ALA A 102 0.69 -9.25 6.77
N GLU A 103 0.14 -10.47 6.77
CA GLU A 103 0.61 -11.55 7.63
C GLU A 103 2.09 -11.88 7.40
N TYR A 104 2.51 -11.97 6.13
CA TYR A 104 3.91 -12.23 5.78
C TYR A 104 4.82 -11.12 6.31
N ILE A 105 4.48 -9.85 6.08
CA ILE A 105 5.24 -8.70 6.59
C ILE A 105 5.41 -8.81 8.11
N LYS A 106 4.30 -9.00 8.84
CA LYS A 106 4.31 -9.12 10.30
C LYS A 106 5.02 -10.39 10.81
N SER A 107 5.08 -11.46 10.02
CA SER A 107 5.82 -12.68 10.39
C SER A 107 7.32 -12.49 10.34
N VAL A 108 7.82 -11.61 9.46
CA VAL A 108 9.24 -11.28 9.31
C VAL A 108 9.63 -10.13 10.24
N ASN A 109 8.82 -9.08 10.28
CA ASN A 109 8.99 -7.94 11.19
C ASN A 109 7.67 -7.67 11.95
N PRO A 110 7.52 -8.20 13.19
CA PRO A 110 6.29 -8.02 13.98
C PRO A 110 5.94 -6.55 14.29
N ASP A 111 6.94 -5.68 14.32
CA ASP A 111 6.79 -4.25 14.62
C ASP A 111 6.52 -3.40 13.38
N ALA A 112 6.55 -3.99 12.17
CA ALA A 112 6.27 -3.27 10.94
C ALA A 112 4.85 -2.67 10.97
N PHE A 113 4.68 -1.45 10.48
CA PHE A 113 3.40 -0.79 10.32
C PHE A 113 2.83 -1.06 8.91
N VAL A 114 1.61 -1.55 8.82
CA VAL A 114 0.94 -1.88 7.56
C VAL A 114 -0.32 -1.04 7.39
N LEU A 115 -0.32 -0.15 6.41
CA LEU A 115 -1.46 0.65 5.98
C LEU A 115 -1.99 0.11 4.65
N VAL A 116 -3.32 -0.08 4.58
CA VAL A 116 -4.01 -0.56 3.38
C VAL A 116 -5.02 0.49 2.91
N SER A 117 -5.00 0.85 1.63
CA SER A 117 -5.85 1.89 1.07
C SER A 117 -6.52 1.45 -0.24
N PHE A 118 -7.83 1.71 -0.35
CA PHE A 118 -8.65 1.30 -1.48
C PHE A 118 -9.00 2.48 -2.40
N ALA A 119 -9.06 2.20 -3.71
CA ALA A 119 -9.51 3.16 -4.71
C ALA A 119 -11.01 3.02 -4.92
N VAL A 120 -11.79 3.90 -4.28
CA VAL A 120 -13.25 3.85 -4.29
C VAL A 120 -13.81 5.05 -5.05
N PHE A 121 -14.66 4.77 -6.05
CA PHE A 121 -15.38 5.81 -6.80
C PHE A 121 -16.48 6.47 -5.96
N PRO A 122 -17.04 7.62 -6.40
CA PRO A 122 -18.06 8.32 -5.65
C PRO A 122 -19.35 7.52 -5.38
N ASP A 123 -19.60 6.47 -6.15
CA ASP A 123 -20.73 5.55 -5.99
C ASP A 123 -20.49 4.47 -4.92
N GLY A 124 -19.28 4.44 -4.32
CA GLY A 124 -18.91 3.49 -3.28
C GLY A 124 -18.27 2.19 -3.78
N TYR A 125 -18.08 2.04 -5.10
CA TYR A 125 -17.49 0.83 -5.69
C TYR A 125 -16.07 1.05 -6.18
N THR A 126 -15.31 -0.03 -6.28
CA THR A 126 -14.00 -0.03 -6.95
C THR A 126 -14.16 -0.28 -8.46
N LYS A 127 -13.08 -0.13 -9.22
CA LYS A 127 -13.08 -0.43 -10.67
C LYS A 127 -13.40 -1.91 -10.98
N GLU A 128 -13.25 -2.80 -10.02
CA GLU A 128 -13.59 -4.23 -10.16
C GLU A 128 -15.02 -4.55 -9.66
N GLY A 129 -15.77 -3.53 -9.25
CA GLY A 129 -17.17 -3.67 -8.85
C GLY A 129 -17.36 -4.15 -7.41
N GLU A 130 -16.30 -4.13 -6.59
CA GLU A 130 -16.39 -4.48 -5.17
C GLU A 130 -16.82 -3.28 -4.34
N LEU A 131 -17.64 -3.50 -3.30
CA LEU A 131 -18.11 -2.44 -2.42
C LEU A 131 -16.99 -2.01 -1.46
N GLY A 132 -16.61 -0.73 -1.52
CA GLY A 132 -15.51 -0.19 -0.73
C GLY A 132 -15.69 -0.36 0.78
N GLU A 133 -16.92 -0.27 1.31
CA GLU A 133 -17.19 -0.48 2.74
C GLU A 133 -16.94 -1.95 3.16
N GLU A 134 -17.19 -2.93 2.29
CA GLU A 134 -16.88 -4.34 2.57
C GLU A 134 -15.38 -4.58 2.59
N LEU A 135 -14.65 -3.98 1.64
CA LEU A 135 -13.18 -4.05 1.59
C LEU A 135 -12.53 -3.42 2.83
N LEU A 136 -13.01 -2.23 3.21
CA LEU A 136 -12.56 -1.55 4.44
C LEU A 136 -12.86 -2.37 5.69
N SER A 137 -14.03 -3.03 5.74
CA SER A 137 -14.42 -3.88 6.86
C SER A 137 -13.51 -5.11 6.98
N ALA A 138 -13.22 -5.77 5.86
CA ALA A 138 -12.30 -6.91 5.83
C ALA A 138 -10.88 -6.51 6.30
N ALA A 139 -10.41 -5.34 5.90
CA ALA A 139 -9.13 -4.81 6.34
C ALA A 139 -9.14 -4.38 7.81
N ASP A 140 -10.24 -3.81 8.31
CA ASP A 140 -10.43 -3.44 9.72
C ASP A 140 -10.40 -4.68 10.65
N GLU A 141 -10.97 -5.79 10.22
CA GLU A 141 -11.00 -7.05 10.96
C GLU A 141 -9.66 -7.82 10.91
N CYS A 142 -8.79 -7.52 9.94
CA CYS A 142 -7.52 -8.21 9.78
C CYS A 142 -6.49 -7.77 10.83
N LYS A 143 -6.10 -8.66 11.72
CA LYS A 143 -5.15 -8.37 12.83
C LYS A 143 -3.74 -7.97 12.37
N TRP A 144 -3.39 -8.18 11.11
CA TRP A 144 -2.08 -7.87 10.54
C TRP A 144 -1.99 -6.49 9.88
N ILE A 145 -3.11 -5.77 9.79
CA ILE A 145 -3.21 -4.43 9.23
C ILE A 145 -3.37 -3.44 10.39
N ASP A 146 -2.62 -2.35 10.38
CA ASP A 146 -2.60 -1.35 11.47
C ASP A 146 -3.48 -0.15 11.16
N ALA A 147 -3.62 0.23 9.89
CA ALA A 147 -4.46 1.35 9.46
C ALA A 147 -5.11 1.07 8.11
N ILE A 148 -6.26 1.70 7.87
CA ILE A 148 -7.03 1.57 6.63
C ILE A 148 -7.32 2.94 6.02
N GLY A 149 -7.64 3.00 4.73
CA GLY A 149 -7.96 4.26 4.08
C GLY A 149 -8.55 4.12 2.69
N ILE A 150 -8.81 5.27 2.09
CA ILE A 150 -9.20 5.41 0.68
C ILE A 150 -8.30 6.43 0.00
N ASN A 151 -7.98 6.21 -1.28
CA ASN A 151 -7.16 7.14 -2.04
C ASN A 151 -7.49 7.09 -3.54
N CYS A 152 -6.88 7.98 -4.30
CA CYS A 152 -6.93 8.05 -5.76
C CYS A 152 -8.32 8.36 -6.30
N VAL A 153 -8.76 7.76 -7.36
CA VAL A 153 -9.93 7.84 -8.26
C VAL A 153 -11.07 8.85 -7.97
N SER A 154 -11.18 9.36 -6.77
CA SER A 154 -12.18 10.36 -6.36
C SER A 154 -11.49 11.64 -5.87
N GLY A 155 -12.08 12.79 -6.15
CA GLY A 155 -11.60 14.07 -5.61
C GLY A 155 -11.90 14.23 -4.11
N PRO A 156 -11.20 15.15 -3.41
CA PRO A 156 -11.30 15.30 -1.95
C PRO A 156 -12.73 15.48 -1.43
N HIS A 157 -13.56 16.21 -2.15
CA HIS A 157 -14.96 16.43 -1.78
C HIS A 157 -15.77 15.13 -1.77
N HIS A 158 -15.62 14.30 -2.80
CA HIS A 158 -16.31 13.01 -2.90
C HIS A 158 -15.79 12.03 -1.86
N MET A 159 -14.46 11.96 -1.68
CA MET A 159 -13.84 11.12 -0.65
C MET A 159 -14.33 11.49 0.75
N PHE A 160 -14.42 12.78 1.06
CA PHE A 160 -14.91 13.24 2.35
C PHE A 160 -16.41 12.93 2.55
N SER A 161 -17.23 13.06 1.49
CA SER A 161 -18.64 12.69 1.53
C SER A 161 -18.82 11.19 1.74
N TYR A 162 -18.04 10.38 1.03
CA TYR A 162 -18.04 8.93 1.20
C TYR A 162 -17.58 8.54 2.60
N PHE A 163 -16.47 9.09 3.08
CA PHE A 163 -15.98 8.86 4.45
C PHE A 163 -17.03 9.13 5.51
N LYS A 164 -17.80 10.21 5.37
CA LYS A 164 -18.89 10.54 6.31
C LYS A 164 -20.05 9.54 6.29
N SER A 165 -20.26 8.83 5.19
CA SER A 165 -21.32 7.83 5.07
C SER A 165 -20.95 6.46 5.62
N LEU A 166 -19.63 6.21 5.82
CA LEU A 166 -19.13 4.94 6.33
C LEU A 166 -19.47 4.75 7.81
N LYS A 167 -19.62 3.49 8.21
CA LYS A 167 -19.63 3.12 9.63
C LYS A 167 -18.30 3.46 10.30
N LYS A 168 -18.27 3.44 11.62
CA LYS A 168 -16.99 3.56 12.34
C LYS A 168 -16.20 2.27 12.24
N PHE A 169 -14.91 2.41 11.95
CA PHE A 169 -13.94 1.35 12.00
C PHE A 169 -13.15 1.36 13.31
N SER A 170 -12.53 0.25 13.66
CA SER A 170 -11.73 0.12 14.88
C SER A 170 -10.31 0.67 14.70
N LYS A 171 -9.79 0.58 13.49
CA LYS A 171 -8.46 1.06 13.13
C LYS A 171 -8.44 2.55 12.77
N PRO A 172 -7.27 3.20 12.87
CA PRO A 172 -7.02 4.51 12.28
C PRO A 172 -7.39 4.53 10.79
N PHE A 173 -8.01 5.68 10.37
CA PHE A 173 -8.46 5.88 8.99
C PHE A 173 -7.75 7.09 8.38
#